data_43a3cef6573b45a19a88010c569853c6
#
_entry.id   43a3cef6573b45a19a88010c569853c6
#
_cell.length_a   1.000
_cell.length_b   1.000
_cell.length_c   1.000
_cell.angle_alpha   90.00
_cell.angle_beta   90.00
_cell.angle_gamma   90.00
#
_symmetry.space_group_name_H-M   'P 1'
#
loop_
_entity.id
_entity.type
_entity.pdbx_description
1 polymer ?
#
loop_
_entity_poly.entity_id
_entity_poly.type
_entity_poly.pdbx_seq_one_letter_code
_entity_poly.pdbx_strand_id
1 'polypeptide(L)'
;MSAAAMVSAALSAQTVKTMSDLKPEQKSMAISLKLTGRLSAEPKGDYRQMRDLCFQVRTIDLGDAQSTEIPKNAFHSRHQLENIVLPKALKTIGTQAFFACDKLQAVTIPASVDTIGAAAFSGCKSLTELTIEGAPVIGEYAFARLSGLTTVRVNSMTPPKASVSSFYGITPGSVSLVVPKGSEKAYMKAAGWSRFYAEPRLASEVSDPRQCLIPMPQVLTIQKGAKTLNVQTAWNIVVSHNDGAGTILNNEVERAREMLSNRIGNIVNSRQRGLQLLLDIDPTLADDEAYTMVIDSKGVNIMGKTPRGVFWGLMTLDQILRGSGNKECVDAIPQLT
;
A
#
# COMPACT_ATOMS: atom_id res chain seq x y z
N MET A 1 48.15 4.88 10.29
CA MET A 1 46.97 5.67 9.89
C MET A 1 46.14 5.94 11.12
N SER A 2 45.76 7.20 11.37
CA SER A 2 44.99 7.56 12.57
C SER A 2 43.54 7.01 12.48
N ALA A 3 42.91 6.77 13.62
CA ALA A 3 41.52 6.33 13.73
C ALA A 3 40.55 7.29 12.95
N ALA A 4 40.86 8.60 12.90
CA ALA A 4 40.14 9.59 12.14
C ALA A 4 40.22 9.37 10.61
N ALA A 5 41.36 8.91 10.08
CA ALA A 5 41.51 8.56 8.66
C ALA A 5 40.73 7.28 8.28
N MET A 6 40.64 6.32 9.21
CA MET A 6 39.79 5.13 9.04
C MET A 6 38.32 5.47 9.07
N VAL A 7 37.88 6.36 9.93
CA VAL A 7 36.48 6.83 10.00
C VAL A 7 36.11 7.64 8.74
N SER A 8 37.00 8.47 8.21
CA SER A 8 36.76 9.23 6.97
C SER A 8 36.67 8.34 5.74
N ALA A 9 37.46 7.26 5.66
CA ALA A 9 37.38 6.29 4.55
C ALA A 9 36.13 5.39 4.64
N ALA A 10 35.56 5.21 5.82
CA ALA A 10 34.32 4.43 6.04
C ALA A 10 33.04 5.20 5.65
N LEU A 11 33.12 6.53 5.57
CA LEU A 11 32.00 7.41 5.15
C LEU A 11 31.97 7.65 3.63
N SER A 12 32.96 7.17 2.89
CA SER A 12 33.02 7.33 1.43
C SER A 12 32.25 6.23 0.70
N ALA A 13 31.74 6.53 -0.50
CA ALA A 13 31.11 5.58 -1.38
C ALA A 13 32.10 4.43 -1.69
N GLN A 14 31.77 3.22 -1.27
CA GLN A 14 32.55 2.02 -1.56
C GLN A 14 32.18 1.49 -2.93
N THR A 15 33.13 1.46 -3.87
CA THR A 15 32.94 0.83 -5.17
C THR A 15 33.67 -0.51 -5.20
N VAL A 16 32.91 -1.58 -5.36
CA VAL A 16 33.42 -2.96 -5.36
C VAL A 16 32.75 -3.77 -6.47
N LYS A 17 33.33 -4.93 -6.82
CA LYS A 17 32.65 -5.82 -7.77
C LYS A 17 31.52 -6.57 -7.09
N THR A 18 31.81 -7.17 -5.95
CA THR A 18 30.85 -7.97 -5.17
C THR A 18 31.02 -7.69 -3.68
N MET A 19 30.10 -8.18 -2.85
CA MET A 19 30.19 -8.04 -1.39
C MET A 19 31.37 -8.80 -0.79
N SER A 20 31.92 -9.78 -1.49
CA SER A 20 33.10 -10.52 -1.04
C SER A 20 34.37 -9.68 -1.02
N ASP A 21 34.41 -8.59 -1.76
CA ASP A 21 35.56 -7.67 -1.80
C ASP A 21 35.64 -6.78 -0.55
N LEU A 22 34.59 -6.75 0.27
CA LEU A 22 34.53 -5.96 1.51
C LEU A 22 34.80 -6.83 2.74
N LYS A 23 35.62 -6.30 3.65
CA LYS A 23 35.80 -6.87 4.98
C LYS A 23 34.54 -6.67 5.85
N PRO A 24 34.31 -7.51 6.88
CA PRO A 24 33.12 -7.38 7.74
C PRO A 24 32.94 -5.98 8.32
N GLU A 25 33.99 -5.33 8.75
CA GLU A 25 33.99 -3.99 9.35
C GLU A 25 33.55 -2.95 8.31
N GLN A 26 34.03 -3.07 7.08
CA GLN A 26 33.62 -2.18 5.98
C GLN A 26 32.15 -2.33 5.62
N LYS A 27 31.61 -3.57 5.64
CA LYS A 27 30.18 -3.83 5.40
C LYS A 27 29.30 -3.16 6.44
N SER A 28 29.63 -3.29 7.72
CA SER A 28 28.83 -2.74 8.82
C SER A 28 28.84 -1.20 8.88
N MET A 29 29.91 -0.57 8.39
CA MET A 29 30.13 0.87 8.42
C MET A 29 29.77 1.58 7.10
N ALA A 30 29.49 0.81 6.04
CA ALA A 30 29.18 1.40 4.73
C ALA A 30 27.89 2.22 4.79
N ILE A 31 27.94 3.45 4.27
CA ILE A 31 26.79 4.35 4.09
C ILE A 31 26.35 4.36 2.63
N SER A 32 27.28 4.22 1.72
CA SER A 32 27.02 4.15 0.28
C SER A 32 27.80 2.99 -0.33
N LEU A 33 27.14 2.21 -1.17
CA LEU A 33 27.73 1.07 -1.88
C LEU A 33 27.46 1.20 -3.38
N LYS A 34 28.50 0.99 -4.18
CA LYS A 34 28.39 0.78 -5.63
C LYS A 34 28.94 -0.61 -5.98
N LEU A 35 28.13 -1.46 -6.61
CA LEU A 35 28.53 -2.79 -7.06
C LEU A 35 28.51 -2.85 -8.59
N THR A 36 29.57 -3.44 -9.18
CA THR A 36 29.75 -3.47 -10.64
C THR A 36 29.93 -4.88 -11.20
N GLY A 37 30.05 -5.89 -10.35
CA GLY A 37 30.25 -7.27 -10.73
C GLY A 37 28.96 -8.06 -10.95
N ARG A 38 29.12 -9.36 -11.12
CA ARG A 38 28.02 -10.30 -11.16
C ARG A 38 27.56 -10.60 -9.74
N LEU A 39 26.31 -10.23 -9.41
CA LEU A 39 25.76 -10.40 -8.07
C LEU A 39 25.07 -11.74 -7.92
N SER A 40 25.31 -12.39 -6.78
CA SER A 40 24.71 -13.67 -6.41
C SER A 40 23.41 -13.48 -5.61
N ALA A 41 22.36 -14.15 -6.06
CA ALA A 41 21.06 -14.26 -5.38
C ALA A 41 21.02 -15.43 -4.38
N GLU A 42 22.08 -16.24 -4.26
CA GLU A 42 22.19 -17.41 -3.38
C GLU A 42 21.98 -17.05 -1.90
N PRO A 43 21.65 -18.03 -1.05
CA PRO A 43 21.33 -17.79 0.37
C PRO A 43 22.41 -17.08 1.20
N LYS A 44 23.67 -17.11 0.77
CA LYS A 44 24.80 -16.35 1.35
C LYS A 44 25.35 -15.32 0.37
N GLY A 45 24.64 -15.04 -0.72
CA GLY A 45 25.06 -14.17 -1.79
C GLY A 45 25.06 -12.69 -1.45
N ASP A 46 25.38 -11.87 -2.45
CA ASP A 46 25.57 -10.43 -2.29
C ASP A 46 24.33 -9.71 -1.77
N TYR A 47 23.14 -10.04 -2.28
CA TYR A 47 21.89 -9.40 -1.84
C TYR A 47 21.61 -9.63 -0.35
N ARG A 48 21.84 -10.86 0.13
CA ARG A 48 21.67 -11.16 1.56
C ARG A 48 22.71 -10.44 2.41
N GLN A 49 23.96 -10.39 1.95
CA GLN A 49 25.02 -9.68 2.68
C GLN A 49 24.72 -8.18 2.74
N MET A 50 24.26 -7.54 1.65
CA MET A 50 23.82 -6.15 1.68
C MET A 50 22.67 -5.94 2.67
N ARG A 51 21.70 -6.85 2.72
CA ARG A 51 20.59 -6.77 3.65
C ARG A 51 21.02 -6.97 5.11
N ASP A 52 21.78 -8.02 5.39
CA ASP A 52 22.00 -8.47 6.76
C ASP A 52 23.22 -7.80 7.42
N LEU A 53 24.20 -7.36 6.66
CA LEU A 53 25.47 -6.83 7.15
C LEU A 53 25.68 -5.33 6.96
N CYS A 54 24.95 -4.71 6.01
CA CYS A 54 25.13 -3.29 5.67
C CYS A 54 23.99 -2.44 6.24
N PHE A 55 23.69 -2.54 7.52
CA PHE A 55 22.51 -1.94 8.14
C PHE A 55 22.48 -0.41 8.15
N GLN A 56 23.64 0.27 7.98
CA GLN A 56 23.73 1.74 7.90
C GLN A 56 23.63 2.29 6.48
N VAL A 57 23.60 1.41 5.45
CA VAL A 57 23.60 1.85 4.05
C VAL A 57 22.34 2.63 3.72
N ARG A 58 22.55 3.83 3.17
CA ARG A 58 21.50 4.73 2.67
C ARG A 58 21.40 4.73 1.15
N THR A 59 22.51 4.52 0.47
CA THR A 59 22.55 4.53 -0.99
C THR A 59 23.17 3.26 -1.52
N ILE A 60 22.51 2.62 -2.49
CA ILE A 60 23.01 1.45 -3.21
C ILE A 60 22.93 1.74 -4.71
N ASP A 61 24.08 1.67 -5.40
CA ASP A 61 24.17 1.76 -6.84
C ASP A 61 24.51 0.39 -7.44
N LEU A 62 23.54 -0.20 -8.14
CA LEU A 62 23.69 -1.45 -8.90
C LEU A 62 23.61 -1.21 -10.41
N GLY A 63 23.63 0.05 -10.89
CA GLY A 63 23.41 0.39 -12.29
C GLY A 63 24.34 -0.32 -13.25
N ASP A 64 25.59 -0.55 -12.84
CA ASP A 64 26.59 -1.26 -13.63
C ASP A 64 26.78 -2.73 -13.21
N ALA A 65 25.98 -3.22 -12.24
CA ALA A 65 26.03 -4.60 -11.79
C ALA A 65 25.44 -5.55 -12.84
N GLN A 66 26.06 -6.71 -12.96
CA GLN A 66 25.59 -7.79 -13.84
C GLN A 66 24.59 -8.66 -13.08
N SER A 67 23.34 -8.18 -12.94
CA SER A 67 22.27 -8.90 -12.32
C SER A 67 20.97 -8.73 -13.12
N THR A 68 20.30 -9.83 -13.37
CA THR A 68 18.99 -9.87 -14.05
C THR A 68 17.84 -10.01 -13.06
N GLU A 69 18.12 -10.22 -11.78
CA GLU A 69 17.12 -10.42 -10.75
C GLU A 69 17.51 -9.70 -9.45
N ILE A 70 16.55 -9.01 -8.86
CA ILE A 70 16.53 -8.67 -7.43
C ILE A 70 15.71 -9.76 -6.72
N PRO A 71 16.32 -10.60 -5.88
CA PRO A 71 15.62 -11.75 -5.31
C PRO A 71 14.53 -11.34 -4.30
N LYS A 72 13.65 -12.30 -3.98
CA LYS A 72 12.65 -12.14 -2.93
C LYS A 72 13.28 -11.65 -1.63
N ASN A 73 12.66 -10.64 -1.00
CA ASN A 73 13.10 -10.05 0.27
C ASN A 73 14.53 -9.46 0.26
N ALA A 74 15.10 -9.14 -0.91
CA ALA A 74 16.49 -8.68 -1.03
C ALA A 74 16.82 -7.50 -0.12
N PHE A 75 15.93 -6.53 -0.02
CA PHE A 75 16.06 -5.32 0.80
C PHE A 75 14.87 -5.13 1.75
N HIS A 76 14.18 -6.21 2.11
CA HIS A 76 13.04 -6.17 3.03
C HIS A 76 13.38 -5.45 4.34
N SER A 77 12.54 -4.47 4.73
CA SER A 77 12.69 -3.67 5.98
C SER A 77 14.03 -2.91 6.09
N ARG A 78 14.59 -2.48 4.95
CA ARG A 78 15.78 -1.61 4.94
C ARG A 78 15.37 -0.17 5.21
N HIS A 79 15.05 0.13 6.49
CA HIS A 79 14.52 1.42 6.94
C HIS A 79 15.49 2.60 6.73
N GLN A 80 16.78 2.34 6.49
CA GLN A 80 17.78 3.40 6.24
C GLN A 80 18.04 3.64 4.76
N LEU A 81 17.56 2.76 3.86
CA LEU A 81 17.77 2.89 2.42
C LEU A 81 16.99 4.11 1.89
N GLU A 82 17.71 5.11 1.39
CA GLU A 82 17.18 6.35 0.85
C GLU A 82 17.16 6.35 -0.68
N ASN A 83 18.18 5.77 -1.30
CA ASN A 83 18.34 5.75 -2.74
C ASN A 83 18.82 4.41 -3.25
N ILE A 84 18.28 3.97 -4.37
CA ILE A 84 18.75 2.79 -5.10
C ILE A 84 18.77 3.05 -6.59
N VAL A 85 19.85 2.63 -7.24
CA VAL A 85 19.96 2.54 -8.69
C VAL A 85 19.92 1.06 -9.07
N LEU A 86 18.92 0.67 -9.86
CA LEU A 86 18.69 -0.72 -10.29
C LEU A 86 19.58 -1.10 -11.47
N PRO A 87 19.95 -2.40 -11.61
CA PRO A 87 20.75 -2.88 -12.75
C PRO A 87 20.06 -2.60 -14.08
N LYS A 88 20.81 -2.13 -15.06
CA LYS A 88 20.29 -1.82 -16.41
C LYS A 88 19.72 -3.05 -17.15
N ALA A 89 20.24 -4.25 -16.86
CA ALA A 89 19.81 -5.52 -17.46
C ALA A 89 18.77 -6.28 -16.61
N LEU A 90 18.21 -5.63 -15.58
CA LEU A 90 17.27 -6.24 -14.64
C LEU A 90 16.00 -6.74 -15.35
N LYS A 91 15.60 -7.98 -15.11
CA LYS A 91 14.41 -8.64 -15.66
C LYS A 91 13.31 -8.80 -14.60
N THR A 92 13.70 -9.13 -13.37
CA THR A 92 12.74 -9.46 -12.32
C THR A 92 13.07 -8.73 -11.03
N ILE A 93 12.04 -8.11 -10.43
CA ILE A 93 12.06 -7.64 -9.05
C ILE A 93 11.20 -8.61 -8.24
N GLY A 94 11.82 -9.31 -7.31
CA GLY A 94 11.18 -10.38 -6.53
C GLY A 94 10.11 -9.88 -5.56
N THR A 95 9.30 -10.81 -5.09
CA THR A 95 8.27 -10.56 -4.06
C THR A 95 8.89 -9.90 -2.83
N GLN A 96 8.29 -8.80 -2.35
CA GLN A 96 8.73 -8.06 -1.15
C GLN A 96 10.18 -7.58 -1.21
N ALA A 97 10.77 -7.44 -2.38
CA ALA A 97 12.18 -7.09 -2.54
C ALA A 97 12.58 -5.80 -1.79
N PHE A 98 11.70 -4.79 -1.78
CA PHE A 98 11.86 -3.50 -1.08
C PHE A 98 10.72 -3.23 -0.10
N PHE A 99 10.08 -4.26 0.42
CA PHE A 99 8.97 -4.09 1.37
C PHE A 99 9.42 -3.30 2.60
N ALA A 100 8.65 -2.27 2.99
CA ALA A 100 8.91 -1.39 4.13
C ALA A 100 10.30 -0.71 4.12
N CYS A 101 10.80 -0.32 2.95
CA CYS A 101 11.93 0.60 2.82
C CYS A 101 11.43 2.04 3.07
N ASP A 102 11.17 2.37 4.34
CA ASP A 102 10.41 3.57 4.73
C ASP A 102 11.05 4.90 4.28
N LYS A 103 12.36 4.94 4.08
CA LYS A 103 13.11 6.15 3.67
C LYS A 103 13.42 6.22 2.18
N LEU A 104 13.06 5.21 1.39
CA LEU A 104 13.29 5.23 -0.06
C LEU A 104 12.50 6.36 -0.70
N GLN A 105 13.20 7.30 -1.38
CA GLN A 105 12.62 8.56 -1.86
C GLN A 105 12.14 8.48 -3.30
N ALA A 106 12.92 7.85 -4.17
CA ALA A 106 12.60 7.70 -5.57
C ALA A 106 13.08 6.35 -6.09
N VAL A 107 12.40 5.81 -7.11
CA VAL A 107 12.85 4.62 -7.81
C VAL A 107 12.53 4.71 -9.30
N THR A 108 13.51 4.33 -10.13
CA THR A 108 13.33 4.15 -11.56
C THR A 108 13.43 2.66 -11.89
N ILE A 109 12.35 2.11 -12.42
CA ILE A 109 12.27 0.74 -12.91
C ILE A 109 12.74 0.71 -14.36
N PRO A 110 13.86 0.05 -14.68
CA PRO A 110 14.41 0.03 -16.05
C PRO A 110 13.45 -0.61 -17.06
N ALA A 111 13.55 -0.20 -18.31
CA ALA A 111 12.74 -0.74 -19.41
C ALA A 111 12.93 -2.25 -19.63
N SER A 112 14.07 -2.78 -19.19
CA SER A 112 14.41 -4.21 -19.27
C SER A 112 13.60 -5.11 -18.33
N VAL A 113 12.87 -4.52 -17.32
CA VAL A 113 12.13 -5.28 -16.32
C VAL A 113 10.86 -5.85 -16.94
N ASP A 114 10.70 -7.17 -16.84
CA ASP A 114 9.53 -7.90 -17.31
C ASP A 114 8.50 -8.11 -16.18
N THR A 115 8.96 -8.24 -14.93
CA THR A 115 8.06 -8.56 -13.79
C THR A 115 8.48 -7.84 -12.52
N ILE A 116 7.47 -7.28 -11.83
CA ILE A 116 7.57 -6.75 -10.46
C ILE A 116 6.71 -7.63 -9.55
N GLY A 117 7.33 -8.28 -8.59
CA GLY A 117 6.70 -9.25 -7.69
C GLY A 117 5.68 -8.63 -6.73
N ALA A 118 4.90 -9.49 -6.10
CA ALA A 118 3.89 -9.07 -5.12
C ALA A 118 4.53 -8.30 -3.96
N ALA A 119 3.89 -7.19 -3.55
CA ALA A 119 4.32 -6.31 -2.46
C ALA A 119 5.78 -5.80 -2.58
N ALA A 120 6.35 -5.76 -3.78
CA ALA A 120 7.77 -5.46 -4.00
C ALA A 120 8.21 -4.13 -3.36
N PHE A 121 7.41 -3.07 -3.44
CA PHE A 121 7.66 -1.75 -2.86
C PHE A 121 6.58 -1.34 -1.84
N SER A 122 5.79 -2.30 -1.35
CA SER A 122 4.72 -1.99 -0.40
C SER A 122 5.27 -1.37 0.88
N GLY A 123 4.68 -0.26 1.32
CA GLY A 123 5.05 0.41 2.56
C GLY A 123 6.30 1.29 2.47
N CYS A 124 6.81 1.62 1.28
CA CYS A 124 7.86 2.63 1.08
C CYS A 124 7.25 4.03 1.28
N LYS A 125 7.10 4.46 2.53
CA LYS A 125 6.30 5.65 2.88
C LYS A 125 6.86 6.98 2.39
N SER A 126 8.19 7.07 2.23
CA SER A 126 8.87 8.29 1.75
C SER A 126 9.02 8.33 0.24
N LEU A 127 8.54 7.30 -0.49
CA LEU A 127 8.63 7.28 -1.95
C LEU A 127 7.70 8.34 -2.53
N THR A 128 8.29 9.40 -3.10
CA THR A 128 7.57 10.53 -3.71
C THR A 128 7.43 10.38 -5.22
N GLU A 129 8.42 9.76 -5.85
CA GLU A 129 8.47 9.57 -7.30
C GLU A 129 8.72 8.11 -7.69
N LEU A 130 7.88 7.59 -8.56
CA LEU A 130 8.02 6.28 -9.19
C LEU A 130 8.10 6.46 -10.70
N THR A 131 9.21 6.05 -11.31
CA THR A 131 9.35 6.01 -12.78
C THR A 131 9.39 4.57 -13.26
N ILE A 132 8.59 4.24 -14.27
CA ILE A 132 8.55 2.93 -14.96
C ILE A 132 8.88 3.16 -16.43
N GLU A 133 10.06 2.72 -16.86
CA GLU A 133 10.54 2.95 -18.21
C GLU A 133 9.93 2.01 -19.27
N GLY A 134 9.43 0.85 -18.85
CA GLY A 134 8.86 -0.19 -19.71
C GLY A 134 7.40 -0.51 -19.39
N ALA A 135 6.98 -1.72 -19.76
CA ALA A 135 5.62 -2.24 -19.49
C ALA A 135 5.68 -3.59 -18.73
N PRO A 136 6.23 -3.63 -17.52
CA PRO A 136 6.30 -4.86 -16.74
C PRO A 136 4.92 -5.36 -16.31
N VAL A 137 4.85 -6.67 -15.98
CA VAL A 137 3.72 -7.19 -15.21
C VAL A 137 3.92 -6.80 -13.75
N ILE A 138 2.93 -6.11 -13.17
CA ILE A 138 2.97 -5.59 -11.80
C ILE A 138 2.14 -6.51 -10.90
N GLY A 139 2.78 -7.10 -9.91
CA GLY A 139 2.17 -8.00 -8.95
C GLY A 139 1.20 -7.31 -7.99
N GLU A 140 0.46 -8.12 -7.26
CA GLU A 140 -0.48 -7.64 -6.26
C GLU A 140 0.24 -6.86 -5.14
N TYR A 141 -0.35 -5.75 -4.73
CA TYR A 141 0.21 -4.88 -3.68
C TYR A 141 1.61 -4.34 -3.96
N ALA A 142 2.13 -4.46 -5.18
CA ALA A 142 3.52 -4.12 -5.50
C ALA A 142 3.88 -2.69 -5.10
N PHE A 143 2.96 -1.75 -5.25
CA PHE A 143 3.07 -0.34 -4.89
C PHE A 143 2.02 0.08 -3.87
N ALA A 144 1.69 -0.81 -2.93
CA ALA A 144 0.68 -0.51 -1.92
C ALA A 144 1.22 0.37 -0.79
N ARG A 145 0.34 1.16 -0.17
CA ARG A 145 0.64 1.96 1.03
C ARG A 145 1.82 2.92 0.86
N LEU A 146 1.95 3.51 -0.31
CA LEU A 146 2.93 4.56 -0.62
C LEU A 146 2.35 5.93 -0.23
N SER A 147 2.31 6.24 1.06
CA SER A 147 1.64 7.45 1.57
C SER A 147 2.32 8.77 1.15
N GLY A 148 3.60 8.72 0.78
CA GLY A 148 4.36 9.87 0.30
C GLY A 148 4.29 10.08 -1.22
N LEU A 149 3.70 9.15 -1.97
CA LEU A 149 3.74 9.19 -3.43
C LEU A 149 2.96 10.39 -3.99
N THR A 150 3.63 11.18 -4.82
CA THR A 150 3.06 12.36 -5.48
C THR A 150 3.02 12.19 -7.00
N THR A 151 3.98 11.46 -7.56
CA THR A 151 4.12 11.33 -9.01
C THR A 151 4.46 9.91 -9.42
N VAL A 152 3.71 9.41 -10.38
CA VAL A 152 4.04 8.17 -11.13
C VAL A 152 4.25 8.55 -12.58
N ARG A 153 5.43 8.26 -13.10
CA ARG A 153 5.80 8.44 -14.51
C ARG A 153 5.91 7.08 -15.18
N VAL A 154 5.23 6.89 -16.30
CA VAL A 154 5.35 5.66 -17.09
C VAL A 154 5.71 6.03 -18.52
N ASN A 155 6.85 5.53 -19.02
CA ASN A 155 7.36 5.89 -20.34
C ASN A 155 6.91 4.91 -21.45
N SER A 156 5.98 4.00 -21.16
CA SER A 156 5.39 3.08 -22.12
C SER A 156 4.09 3.62 -22.72
N MET A 157 3.92 3.48 -24.04
CA MET A 157 2.65 3.74 -24.73
C MET A 157 1.54 2.77 -24.33
N THR A 158 1.92 1.56 -23.92
CA THR A 158 0.98 0.52 -23.45
C THR A 158 1.03 0.46 -21.94
N PRO A 159 -0.13 0.54 -21.23
CA PRO A 159 -0.16 0.42 -19.78
C PRO A 159 0.45 -0.90 -19.31
N PRO A 160 1.39 -0.88 -18.34
CA PRO A 160 1.83 -2.10 -17.67
C PRO A 160 0.65 -2.88 -17.11
N LYS A 161 0.71 -4.21 -17.22
CA LYS A 161 -0.35 -5.06 -16.67
C LYS A 161 -0.34 -4.97 -15.15
N ALA A 162 -1.40 -4.42 -14.58
CA ALA A 162 -1.59 -4.25 -13.13
C ALA A 162 -3.00 -4.67 -12.72
N SER A 163 -3.17 -5.02 -11.46
CA SER A 163 -4.48 -5.19 -10.83
C SER A 163 -4.86 -3.96 -10.00
N VAL A 164 -6.11 -3.90 -9.58
CA VAL A 164 -6.58 -2.84 -8.67
C VAL A 164 -5.80 -2.84 -7.35
N SER A 165 -5.40 -4.03 -6.86
CA SER A 165 -4.60 -4.19 -5.64
C SER A 165 -3.16 -3.74 -5.78
N SER A 166 -2.60 -3.65 -7.01
CA SER A 166 -1.20 -3.27 -7.22
C SER A 166 -0.84 -1.91 -6.61
N PHE A 167 -1.80 -0.97 -6.58
CA PHE A 167 -1.66 0.37 -6.01
C PHE A 167 -2.57 0.59 -4.78
N TYR A 168 -2.79 -0.45 -4.00
CA TYR A 168 -3.65 -0.40 -2.81
C TYR A 168 -3.20 0.68 -1.81
N GLY A 169 -4.16 1.44 -1.27
CA GLY A 169 -3.89 2.50 -0.28
C GLY A 169 -3.37 3.81 -0.87
N ILE A 170 -3.34 3.95 -2.21
CA ILE A 170 -3.14 5.23 -2.88
C ILE A 170 -4.50 5.85 -3.12
N THR A 171 -4.72 7.07 -2.63
CA THR A 171 -5.97 7.81 -2.84
C THR A 171 -6.14 8.15 -4.32
N PRO A 172 -7.27 7.83 -4.95
CA PRO A 172 -7.55 8.23 -6.33
C PRO A 172 -7.40 9.75 -6.52
N GLY A 173 -6.75 10.17 -7.61
CA GLY A 173 -6.54 11.57 -7.95
C GLY A 173 -5.53 12.33 -7.08
N SER A 174 -4.99 11.73 -6.01
CA SER A 174 -3.97 12.40 -5.17
C SER A 174 -2.55 12.32 -5.74
N VAL A 175 -2.34 11.46 -6.72
CA VAL A 175 -1.04 11.19 -7.35
C VAL A 175 -1.12 11.55 -8.83
N SER A 176 -0.18 12.38 -9.29
CA SER A 176 -0.07 12.73 -10.70
C SER A 176 0.46 11.54 -11.51
N LEU A 177 -0.30 11.09 -12.51
CA LEU A 177 0.15 10.11 -13.48
C LEU A 177 0.61 10.80 -14.76
N VAL A 178 1.88 10.63 -15.10
CA VAL A 178 2.49 11.16 -16.32
C VAL A 178 2.75 10.01 -17.28
N VAL A 179 2.12 10.05 -18.44
CA VAL A 179 2.24 9.02 -19.51
C VAL A 179 2.57 9.66 -20.85
N PRO A 180 3.06 8.92 -21.85
CA PRO A 180 3.34 9.46 -23.17
C PRO A 180 2.08 10.02 -23.82
N LYS A 181 2.25 11.14 -24.54
CA LYS A 181 1.16 11.80 -25.26
C LYS A 181 0.46 10.83 -26.21
N GLY A 182 -0.88 10.75 -26.09
CA GLY A 182 -1.74 9.88 -26.91
C GLY A 182 -2.01 8.51 -26.27
N SER A 183 -1.38 8.17 -25.16
CA SER A 183 -1.64 6.91 -24.44
C SER A 183 -2.68 7.07 -23.31
N GLU A 184 -3.09 8.28 -22.97
CA GLU A 184 -3.95 8.61 -21.83
C GLU A 184 -5.23 7.78 -21.80
N LYS A 185 -5.91 7.63 -22.97
CA LYS A 185 -7.14 6.84 -23.08
C LYS A 185 -6.93 5.35 -22.76
N ALA A 186 -5.75 4.81 -23.06
CA ALA A 186 -5.40 3.43 -22.74
C ALA A 186 -5.22 3.27 -21.23
N TYR A 187 -4.53 4.20 -20.58
CA TYR A 187 -4.33 4.18 -19.13
C TYR A 187 -5.63 4.41 -18.35
N MET A 188 -6.51 5.30 -18.82
CA MET A 188 -7.84 5.51 -18.24
C MET A 188 -8.70 4.24 -18.19
N LYS A 189 -8.52 3.33 -19.14
CA LYS A 189 -9.28 2.07 -19.23
C LYS A 189 -8.57 0.88 -18.58
N ALA A 190 -7.27 0.98 -18.33
CA ALA A 190 -6.48 -0.13 -17.83
C ALA A 190 -6.72 -0.37 -16.32
N ALA A 191 -6.89 -1.64 -15.94
CA ALA A 191 -7.02 -2.06 -14.55
C ALA A 191 -5.84 -1.55 -13.71
N GLY A 192 -6.12 -1.06 -12.51
CA GLY A 192 -5.13 -0.47 -11.61
C GLY A 192 -4.72 0.97 -11.96
N TRP A 193 -4.72 1.36 -13.24
CA TRP A 193 -4.28 2.67 -13.72
C TRP A 193 -5.39 3.71 -13.77
N SER A 194 -6.63 3.28 -14.04
CA SER A 194 -7.81 4.16 -14.12
C SER A 194 -8.00 5.01 -12.86
N ARG A 195 -7.58 4.53 -11.70
CA ARG A 195 -7.68 5.23 -10.43
C ARG A 195 -6.90 6.56 -10.37
N PHE A 196 -5.81 6.71 -11.13
CA PHE A 196 -5.03 7.95 -11.18
C PHE A 196 -5.74 9.07 -11.93
N TYR A 197 -6.72 8.74 -12.77
CA TYR A 197 -7.56 9.71 -13.49
C TYR A 197 -8.89 9.98 -12.78
N ALA A 198 -9.21 9.22 -11.75
CA ALA A 198 -10.40 9.50 -10.96
C ALA A 198 -10.18 10.83 -10.24
N GLU A 199 -10.98 11.84 -10.59
CA GLU A 199 -11.03 13.05 -9.78
C GLU A 199 -11.44 12.66 -8.35
N PRO A 200 -10.88 13.31 -7.31
CA PRO A 200 -11.37 13.15 -5.94
C PRO A 200 -12.82 13.62 -5.95
N ARG A 201 -13.75 12.68 -6.01
CA ARG A 201 -15.19 12.99 -6.00
C ARG A 201 -15.65 13.04 -4.56
N LEU A 202 -16.37 14.09 -4.21
CA LEU A 202 -17.10 14.13 -2.94
C LEU A 202 -18.09 12.96 -2.93
N ALA A 203 -18.28 12.32 -1.81
CA ALA A 203 -19.20 11.18 -1.69
C ALA A 203 -20.64 11.53 -2.16
N SER A 204 -21.02 12.83 -2.12
CA SER A 204 -22.26 13.36 -2.66
C SER A 204 -22.33 13.40 -4.20
N GLU A 205 -21.19 13.27 -4.92
CA GLU A 205 -21.11 13.36 -6.39
C GLU A 205 -20.92 11.99 -7.04
N VAL A 206 -20.75 10.92 -6.25
CA VAL A 206 -20.54 9.56 -6.77
C VAL A 206 -21.86 8.97 -7.19
N SER A 207 -22.07 8.86 -8.50
CA SER A 207 -23.24 8.20 -9.08
C SER A 207 -23.24 6.68 -8.81
N ASP A 208 -22.08 6.08 -8.56
CA ASP A 208 -21.90 4.68 -8.20
C ASP A 208 -20.82 4.53 -7.11
N PRO A 209 -21.22 4.39 -5.83
CA PRO A 209 -20.29 4.24 -4.70
C PRO A 209 -19.31 3.07 -4.83
N ARG A 210 -19.61 2.04 -5.65
CA ARG A 210 -18.72 0.90 -5.87
C ARG A 210 -17.36 1.31 -6.42
N GLN A 211 -17.32 2.42 -7.18
CA GLN A 211 -16.07 2.89 -7.82
C GLN A 211 -15.03 3.42 -6.81
N CYS A 212 -15.45 3.69 -5.58
CA CYS A 212 -14.60 4.29 -4.55
C CYS A 212 -14.18 3.31 -3.44
N LEU A 213 -14.78 2.12 -3.38
CA LEU A 213 -14.56 1.16 -2.31
C LEU A 213 -13.48 0.13 -2.68
N ILE A 214 -12.56 -0.14 -1.75
CA ILE A 214 -11.51 -1.15 -1.90
C ILE A 214 -11.42 -1.97 -0.59
N PRO A 215 -11.65 -3.27 -0.63
CA PRO A 215 -12.01 -4.09 -1.80
C PRO A 215 -13.35 -3.68 -2.39
N MET A 216 -13.48 -3.81 -3.72
CA MET A 216 -14.73 -3.47 -4.39
C MET A 216 -15.80 -4.47 -3.99
N PRO A 217 -16.97 -4.04 -3.47
CA PRO A 217 -18.04 -4.95 -3.12
C PRO A 217 -18.53 -5.71 -4.37
N GLN A 218 -18.78 -7.01 -4.23
CA GLN A 218 -19.31 -7.85 -5.32
C GLN A 218 -20.72 -7.41 -5.72
N VAL A 219 -21.51 -7.03 -4.73
CA VAL A 219 -22.86 -6.50 -4.90
C VAL A 219 -23.00 -5.26 -4.03
N LEU A 220 -23.49 -4.18 -4.62
CA LEU A 220 -23.86 -2.95 -3.92
C LEU A 220 -25.24 -2.52 -4.41
N THR A 221 -26.20 -2.42 -3.51
CA THR A 221 -27.53 -1.93 -3.80
C THR A 221 -27.77 -0.60 -3.11
N ILE A 222 -28.04 0.45 -3.89
CA ILE A 222 -28.48 1.76 -3.39
C ILE A 222 -29.99 1.81 -3.53
N GLN A 223 -30.70 2.00 -2.43
CA GLN A 223 -32.15 2.14 -2.47
C GLN A 223 -32.53 3.44 -3.20
N LYS A 224 -33.40 3.35 -4.20
CA LYS A 224 -33.91 4.50 -4.94
C LYS A 224 -34.66 5.43 -3.96
N GLY A 225 -34.18 6.67 -3.83
CA GLY A 225 -34.74 7.63 -2.87
C GLY A 225 -34.20 7.46 -1.44
N ALA A 226 -33.10 6.73 -1.24
CA ALA A 226 -32.47 6.57 0.07
C ALA A 226 -32.12 7.93 0.68
N LYS A 227 -32.51 8.09 1.96
CA LYS A 227 -32.08 9.24 2.76
C LYS A 227 -30.62 9.10 3.12
N THR A 228 -29.95 10.20 3.32
CA THR A 228 -28.59 10.21 3.85
C THR A 228 -28.61 10.00 5.38
N LEU A 229 -27.59 9.30 5.88
CA LEU A 229 -27.35 9.13 7.31
C LEU A 229 -26.39 10.23 7.77
N ASN A 230 -26.83 11.09 8.70
CA ASN A 230 -25.97 12.10 9.31
C ASN A 230 -25.00 11.41 10.26
N VAL A 231 -23.71 11.43 9.93
CA VAL A 231 -22.66 10.73 10.68
C VAL A 231 -22.06 11.55 11.82
N GLN A 232 -22.35 12.83 11.91
CA GLN A 232 -21.87 13.72 12.99
C GLN A 232 -22.57 13.50 14.33
N THR A 233 -23.48 12.55 14.39
CA THR A 233 -24.14 12.15 15.63
C THR A 233 -23.30 11.17 16.44
N ALA A 234 -23.62 11.01 17.72
CA ALA A 234 -22.93 10.03 18.57
C ALA A 234 -23.09 8.59 18.04
N TRP A 235 -22.03 7.82 18.12
CA TRP A 235 -22.00 6.42 17.67
C TRP A 235 -21.86 5.46 18.85
N ASN A 236 -22.50 4.31 18.73
CA ASN A 236 -22.42 3.21 19.68
C ASN A 236 -22.00 1.92 18.95
N ILE A 237 -20.95 1.27 19.44
CA ILE A 237 -20.47 0.01 18.86
C ILE A 237 -21.15 -1.14 19.60
N VAL A 238 -21.83 -2.00 18.86
CA VAL A 238 -22.58 -3.15 19.37
C VAL A 238 -22.08 -4.43 18.70
N VAL A 239 -21.84 -5.47 19.49
CA VAL A 239 -21.61 -6.83 19.00
C VAL A 239 -22.84 -7.66 19.30
N SER A 240 -23.44 -8.29 18.29
CA SER A 240 -24.80 -8.81 18.43
C SER A 240 -24.88 -10.22 19.00
N HIS A 241 -23.83 -11.02 18.99
CA HIS A 241 -23.86 -12.39 19.50
C HIS A 241 -23.21 -12.58 20.87
N ASN A 242 -23.95 -13.25 21.76
CA ASN A 242 -23.55 -13.52 23.16
C ASN A 242 -22.84 -14.89 23.32
N ASP A 243 -22.62 -15.63 22.26
CA ASP A 243 -22.10 -17.01 22.26
C ASP A 243 -20.57 -17.09 22.10
N GLY A 244 -19.85 -16.14 22.67
CA GLY A 244 -18.39 -16.03 22.57
C GLY A 244 -17.88 -15.14 21.42
N ALA A 245 -18.76 -14.71 20.51
CA ALA A 245 -18.40 -13.83 19.40
C ALA A 245 -17.87 -12.47 19.87
N GLY A 246 -18.29 -11.98 21.02
CA GLY A 246 -17.75 -10.77 21.63
C GLY A 246 -16.26 -10.83 21.95
N THR A 247 -15.72 -12.00 22.27
CA THR A 247 -14.28 -12.23 22.45
C THR A 247 -13.55 -12.39 21.13
N ILE A 248 -14.20 -12.96 20.12
CA ILE A 248 -13.63 -13.16 18.79
C ILE A 248 -13.45 -11.82 18.07
N LEU A 249 -14.35 -10.87 18.26
CA LEU A 249 -14.34 -9.56 17.60
C LEU A 249 -13.68 -8.42 18.41
N ASN A 250 -12.98 -8.73 19.51
CA ASN A 250 -12.35 -7.70 20.35
C ASN A 250 -11.43 -6.77 19.57
N ASN A 251 -10.60 -7.32 18.66
CA ASN A 251 -9.69 -6.53 17.85
C ASN A 251 -10.45 -5.61 16.86
N GLU A 252 -11.53 -6.11 16.29
CA GLU A 252 -12.39 -5.37 15.35
C GLU A 252 -13.16 -4.26 16.07
N VAL A 253 -13.61 -4.50 17.31
CA VAL A 253 -14.24 -3.50 18.17
C VAL A 253 -13.27 -2.37 18.50
N GLU A 254 -12.04 -2.67 18.91
CA GLU A 254 -11.03 -1.65 19.19
C GLU A 254 -10.65 -0.86 17.92
N ARG A 255 -10.53 -1.51 16.78
CA ARG A 255 -10.33 -0.83 15.49
C ARG A 255 -11.49 0.07 15.11
N ALA A 256 -12.73 -0.39 15.30
CA ALA A 256 -13.92 0.40 15.06
C ALA A 256 -13.94 1.64 15.96
N ARG A 257 -13.58 1.48 17.24
CA ARG A 257 -13.49 2.57 18.22
C ARG A 257 -12.45 3.60 17.80
N GLU A 258 -11.25 3.16 17.45
CA GLU A 258 -10.18 4.03 16.99
C GLU A 258 -10.58 4.77 15.69
N MET A 259 -11.13 4.06 14.73
CA MET A 259 -11.60 4.62 13.46
C MET A 259 -12.66 5.72 13.69
N LEU A 260 -13.71 5.42 14.46
CA LEU A 260 -14.79 6.37 14.72
C LEU A 260 -14.31 7.56 15.56
N SER A 261 -13.43 7.35 16.56
CA SER A 261 -12.82 8.44 17.34
C SER A 261 -12.02 9.39 16.46
N ASN A 262 -11.24 8.86 15.54
CA ASN A 262 -10.40 9.64 14.63
C ASN A 262 -11.21 10.40 13.56
N ARG A 263 -12.43 9.92 13.24
CA ARG A 263 -13.27 10.49 12.18
C ARG A 263 -14.36 11.42 12.69
N ILE A 264 -15.02 11.01 13.75
CA ILE A 264 -16.28 11.62 14.21
C ILE A 264 -16.14 12.21 15.63
N GLY A 265 -15.23 11.68 16.43
CA GLY A 265 -14.92 12.20 17.78
C GLY A 265 -15.95 11.86 18.87
N ASN A 266 -17.14 11.38 18.53
CA ASN A 266 -18.26 11.18 19.47
C ASN A 266 -18.66 9.70 19.57
N ILE A 267 -17.92 8.91 20.37
CA ILE A 267 -18.32 7.54 20.70
C ILE A 267 -18.96 7.53 22.10
N VAL A 268 -20.15 6.96 22.19
CA VAL A 268 -20.87 6.81 23.45
C VAL A 268 -21.10 5.34 23.78
N ASN A 269 -20.95 4.99 25.06
CA ASN A 269 -21.21 3.63 25.57
C ASN A 269 -22.68 3.47 26.03
N SER A 270 -23.63 4.09 25.33
CA SER A 270 -25.04 4.08 25.71
C SER A 270 -25.90 3.39 24.67
N ARG A 271 -26.55 2.30 25.02
CA ARG A 271 -27.44 1.52 24.14
C ARG A 271 -28.68 2.28 23.63
N GLN A 272 -28.94 3.48 24.08
CA GLN A 272 -30.23 4.16 23.85
C GLN A 272 -30.16 5.44 23.00
N ARG A 273 -29.00 6.00 22.69
CA ARG A 273 -28.88 7.24 21.89
C ARG A 273 -27.72 7.18 20.92
N GLY A 274 -27.97 7.54 19.66
CA GLY A 274 -26.96 7.62 18.61
C GLY A 274 -27.10 6.53 17.54
N LEU A 275 -26.26 6.64 16.53
CA LEU A 275 -26.16 5.63 15.48
C LEU A 275 -25.49 4.37 16.02
N GLN A 276 -25.85 3.23 15.50
CA GLN A 276 -25.26 1.96 15.90
C GLN A 276 -24.28 1.49 14.81
N LEU A 277 -23.08 1.10 15.21
CA LEU A 277 -22.21 0.24 14.43
C LEU A 277 -22.32 -1.17 14.98
N LEU A 278 -23.09 -2.01 14.31
CA LEU A 278 -23.30 -3.41 14.66
C LEU A 278 -22.25 -4.27 13.95
N LEU A 279 -21.50 -5.05 14.71
CA LEU A 279 -20.51 -6.03 14.20
C LEU A 279 -21.00 -7.43 14.56
N ASP A 280 -21.01 -8.33 13.55
CA ASP A 280 -21.50 -9.69 13.73
C ASP A 280 -20.78 -10.70 12.83
N ILE A 281 -20.96 -11.98 13.12
CA ILE A 281 -20.46 -13.11 12.34
C ILE A 281 -21.63 -13.82 11.67
N ASP A 282 -21.54 -13.97 10.34
CA ASP A 282 -22.45 -14.77 9.53
C ASP A 282 -21.66 -15.91 8.84
N PRO A 283 -21.68 -17.13 9.41
CA PRO A 283 -20.93 -18.27 8.88
C PRO A 283 -21.44 -18.76 7.51
N THR A 284 -22.59 -18.26 7.05
CA THR A 284 -23.19 -18.68 5.75
C THR A 284 -22.58 -17.95 4.55
N LEU A 285 -21.78 -16.91 4.78
CA LEU A 285 -21.10 -16.18 3.71
C LEU A 285 -20.09 -17.06 2.96
N ALA A 286 -19.79 -16.70 1.70
CA ALA A 286 -19.11 -17.57 0.75
C ALA A 286 -17.67 -17.94 1.15
N ASP A 287 -16.86 -17.00 1.59
CA ASP A 287 -15.46 -17.21 1.95
C ASP A 287 -15.06 -16.46 3.23
N ASP A 288 -13.89 -16.77 3.78
CA ASP A 288 -13.44 -16.26 5.08
C ASP A 288 -13.20 -14.75 5.13
N GLU A 289 -13.08 -14.12 3.99
CA GLU A 289 -12.93 -12.66 3.85
C GLU A 289 -14.26 -11.98 3.44
N ALA A 290 -15.30 -12.77 3.14
CA ALA A 290 -16.60 -12.25 2.76
C ALA A 290 -17.25 -11.45 3.91
N TYR A 291 -17.89 -10.36 3.55
CA TYR A 291 -18.70 -9.55 4.45
C TYR A 291 -19.90 -8.96 3.72
N THR A 292 -20.91 -8.61 4.51
CA THR A 292 -22.03 -7.78 4.09
C THR A 292 -22.04 -6.50 4.91
N MET A 293 -22.49 -5.40 4.31
CA MET A 293 -22.66 -4.12 4.98
C MET A 293 -24.01 -3.51 4.62
N VAL A 294 -24.76 -3.12 5.62
CA VAL A 294 -26.03 -2.41 5.45
C VAL A 294 -25.94 -1.07 6.17
N ILE A 295 -26.26 0.01 5.49
CA ILE A 295 -26.33 1.36 6.03
C ILE A 295 -27.77 1.82 5.97
N ASP A 296 -28.39 2.02 7.11
CA ASP A 296 -29.81 2.46 7.23
C ASP A 296 -29.95 3.64 8.20
N SER A 297 -31.19 4.02 8.51
CA SER A 297 -31.49 5.13 9.43
C SER A 297 -31.04 4.89 10.87
N LYS A 298 -30.70 3.67 11.25
CA LYS A 298 -30.25 3.31 12.62
C LYS A 298 -28.74 3.29 12.75
N GLY A 299 -28.01 3.18 11.61
CA GLY A 299 -26.56 3.15 11.58
C GLY A 299 -26.00 2.21 10.52
N VAL A 300 -24.97 1.47 10.89
CA VAL A 300 -24.25 0.55 10.01
C VAL A 300 -24.21 -0.84 10.64
N ASN A 301 -24.57 -1.84 9.87
CA ASN A 301 -24.43 -3.25 10.23
C ASN A 301 -23.39 -3.91 9.32
N ILE A 302 -22.37 -4.53 9.92
CA ILE A 302 -21.31 -5.27 9.23
C ILE A 302 -21.33 -6.71 9.74
N MET A 303 -21.57 -7.64 8.84
CA MET A 303 -21.50 -9.08 9.11
C MET A 303 -20.41 -9.69 8.27
N GLY A 304 -19.41 -10.32 8.89
CA GLY A 304 -18.36 -11.06 8.21
C GLY A 304 -18.50 -12.55 8.45
N LYS A 305 -18.02 -13.41 7.54
CA LYS A 305 -17.95 -14.84 7.82
C LYS A 305 -17.00 -15.16 8.97
N THR A 306 -15.92 -14.41 9.07
CA THR A 306 -14.91 -14.50 10.12
C THR A 306 -14.57 -13.08 10.61
N PRO A 307 -13.79 -12.92 11.68
CA PRO A 307 -13.26 -11.61 12.09
C PRO A 307 -12.54 -10.88 10.95
N ARG A 308 -11.90 -11.61 10.04
CA ARG A 308 -11.23 -11.02 8.86
C ARG A 308 -12.23 -10.40 7.88
N GLY A 309 -13.39 -11.01 7.68
CA GLY A 309 -14.48 -10.42 6.91
C GLY A 309 -15.00 -9.13 7.56
N VAL A 310 -15.22 -9.14 8.88
CA VAL A 310 -15.62 -7.93 9.63
C VAL A 310 -14.57 -6.83 9.51
N PHE A 311 -13.27 -7.17 9.58
CA PHE A 311 -12.18 -6.23 9.34
C PHE A 311 -12.30 -5.55 7.98
N TRP A 312 -12.56 -6.30 6.90
CA TRP A 312 -12.74 -5.72 5.57
C TRP A 312 -13.97 -4.83 5.47
N GLY A 313 -15.04 -5.19 6.12
CA GLY A 313 -16.23 -4.34 6.24
C GLY A 313 -15.92 -3.01 6.95
N LEU A 314 -15.15 -3.03 8.04
CA LEU A 314 -14.69 -1.82 8.72
C LEU A 314 -13.79 -0.96 7.83
N MET A 315 -12.91 -1.56 7.05
CA MET A 315 -12.07 -0.82 6.10
C MET A 315 -12.91 -0.14 5.01
N THR A 316 -13.97 -0.78 4.55
CA THR A 316 -14.92 -0.19 3.62
C THR A 316 -15.69 0.96 4.25
N LEU A 317 -16.16 0.82 5.50
CA LEU A 317 -16.80 1.90 6.23
C LEU A 317 -15.87 3.10 6.42
N ASP A 318 -14.61 2.87 6.80
CA ASP A 318 -13.62 3.95 6.94
C ASP A 318 -13.42 4.72 5.61
N GLN A 319 -13.43 4.03 4.49
CA GLN A 319 -13.36 4.67 3.16
C GLN A 319 -14.60 5.51 2.86
N ILE A 320 -15.80 5.01 3.19
CA ILE A 320 -17.04 5.75 3.03
C ILE A 320 -17.05 7.02 3.88
N LEU A 321 -16.60 6.91 5.15
CA LEU A 321 -16.54 8.04 6.08
C LEU A 321 -15.50 9.09 5.70
N ARG A 322 -14.40 8.71 5.06
CA ARG A 322 -13.38 9.66 4.55
C ARG A 322 -13.91 10.50 3.39
N GLY A 323 -14.88 10.04 2.65
CA GLY A 323 -15.26 10.66 1.38
C GLY A 323 -14.13 10.60 0.35
N SER A 324 -14.26 11.32 -0.72
CA SER A 324 -13.25 11.41 -1.78
C SER A 324 -12.21 12.50 -1.46
N GLY A 325 -11.14 12.14 -0.79
CA GLY A 325 -9.89 12.89 -0.92
C GLY A 325 -9.47 13.87 0.17
N ASN A 326 -10.25 14.12 1.24
CA ASN A 326 -9.79 14.96 2.34
C ASN A 326 -9.81 14.25 3.70
N LYS A 327 -8.98 14.70 4.64
CA LYS A 327 -8.87 14.17 6.02
C LYS A 327 -10.13 14.41 6.86
N GLU A 328 -11.08 15.15 6.34
CA GLU A 328 -12.31 15.47 7.03
C GLU A 328 -13.37 14.40 6.77
N CYS A 329 -14.12 14.06 7.80
CA CYS A 329 -15.23 13.14 7.70
C CYS A 329 -16.37 13.79 6.92
N VAL A 330 -17.07 13.04 6.07
CA VAL A 330 -18.30 13.50 5.44
C VAL A 330 -19.40 13.70 6.50
N ASP A 331 -20.23 14.72 6.32
CA ASP A 331 -21.35 14.98 7.24
C ASP A 331 -22.47 13.95 7.14
N ALA A 332 -22.60 13.32 5.99
CA ALA A 332 -23.63 12.33 5.73
C ALA A 332 -23.19 11.28 4.71
N ILE A 333 -23.64 10.05 4.88
CA ILE A 333 -23.40 8.92 3.99
C ILE A 333 -24.73 8.38 3.40
N PRO A 334 -24.74 7.84 2.18
CA PRO A 334 -25.95 7.24 1.62
C PRO A 334 -26.32 5.95 2.35
N GLN A 335 -27.62 5.66 2.42
CA GLN A 335 -28.10 4.36 2.92
C GLN A 335 -27.83 3.30 1.83
N LEU A 336 -27.17 2.21 2.21
CA LEU A 336 -26.73 1.13 1.34
C LEU A 336 -27.21 -0.23 1.87
N THR A 337 -27.51 -1.15 0.98
CA THR A 337 -27.80 -2.55 1.31
C THR A 337 -27.01 -3.48 0.41
#